data_1fbdbfdbdda014e95f8f63488196e6ce
#
_entry.id   1fbdbfdbdda014e95f8f63488196e6ce
#
_cell.length_a   1.000
_cell.length_b   1.000
_cell.length_c   1.000
_cell.angle_alpha   90.00
_cell.angle_beta   90.00
_cell.angle_gamma   90.00
#
_symmetry.space_group_name_H-M   'P 1'
#
loop_
_entity.id
_entity.type
_entity.pdbx_description
1 polymer ?
#
loop_
_entity_poly.entity_id
_entity_poly.type
_entity_poly.pdbx_seq_one_letter_code
_entity_poly.pdbx_strand_id
1 'polypeptide(L)'
;MLDEPVADAEDVKKLGVRTGDYVCFEPRTRVTQSGYIKSRFLDDKLSVGILLGYAKYLKDEQITPERAVYVHITSFEEVGHGGSASVPAGVTEAISVDMGCVGEGLTCDERMVSICAKDSGGPYHYDVVRGLIAAAEKMGAPYAVDVYPRYGSDVEATLRAGYDIRHGLIGSGVYASHGYERSHVEGALATLKTLIGYVG
;
A
#
# COMPACT_ATOMS: atom_id res chain seq x y z
N MET A 1 -17.76 8.51 -21.45
CA MET A 1 -18.46 8.39 -22.77
C MET A 1 -18.10 7.02 -23.29
N LEU A 2 -19.06 6.27 -23.81
CA LEU A 2 -18.79 5.01 -24.50
C LEU A 2 -18.45 5.30 -25.96
N ASP A 3 -17.48 4.60 -26.55
CA ASP A 3 -17.11 4.72 -27.97
C ASP A 3 -17.98 3.80 -28.83
N GLU A 4 -19.26 3.71 -28.47
CA GLU A 4 -20.30 2.90 -29.11
C GLU A 4 -21.49 3.79 -29.51
N PRO A 5 -22.24 3.45 -30.57
CA PRO A 5 -23.39 4.22 -31.03
C PRO A 5 -24.60 4.04 -30.10
N VAL A 6 -24.56 4.70 -28.95
CA VAL A 6 -25.62 4.71 -27.94
C VAL A 6 -26.20 6.11 -27.79
N ALA A 7 -27.52 6.22 -27.77
CA ALA A 7 -28.22 7.49 -27.61
C ALA A 7 -28.98 7.58 -26.28
N ASP A 8 -29.40 6.44 -25.72
CA ASP A 8 -30.20 6.37 -24.49
C ASP A 8 -29.85 5.15 -23.61
N ALA A 9 -30.59 5.01 -22.50
CA ALA A 9 -30.39 3.92 -21.55
C ALA A 9 -30.74 2.53 -22.12
N GLU A 10 -31.66 2.47 -23.06
CA GLU A 10 -32.06 1.18 -23.69
C GLU A 10 -30.96 0.68 -24.64
N ASP A 11 -30.29 1.59 -25.33
CA ASP A 11 -29.13 1.22 -26.16
C ASP A 11 -27.98 0.72 -25.31
N VAL A 12 -27.71 1.36 -24.14
CA VAL A 12 -26.68 0.91 -23.18
C VAL A 12 -27.01 -0.48 -22.65
N LYS A 13 -28.30 -0.77 -22.35
CA LYS A 13 -28.74 -2.11 -21.92
C LYS A 13 -28.54 -3.17 -23.00
N LYS A 14 -28.74 -2.83 -24.28
CA LYS A 14 -28.49 -3.75 -25.41
C LYS A 14 -27.02 -4.16 -25.52
N LEU A 15 -26.08 -3.28 -25.08
CA LEU A 15 -24.67 -3.63 -24.97
C LEU A 15 -24.36 -4.56 -23.78
N GLY A 16 -25.37 -4.88 -22.96
CA GLY A 16 -25.19 -5.70 -21.76
C GLY A 16 -24.74 -4.96 -20.51
N VAL A 17 -24.55 -3.64 -20.60
CA VAL A 17 -24.12 -2.80 -19.47
C VAL A 17 -25.29 -2.48 -18.55
N ARG A 18 -25.12 -2.68 -17.25
CA ARG A 18 -26.17 -2.53 -16.24
C ARG A 18 -25.67 -1.71 -15.05
N THR A 19 -26.62 -1.18 -14.29
CA THR A 19 -26.32 -0.59 -12.98
C THR A 19 -25.68 -1.64 -12.07
N GLY A 20 -24.51 -1.31 -11.49
CA GLY A 20 -23.72 -2.23 -10.66
C GLY A 20 -22.53 -2.85 -11.40
N ASP A 21 -22.41 -2.66 -12.70
CA ASP A 21 -21.25 -3.09 -13.46
C ASP A 21 -20.03 -2.19 -13.18
N TYR A 22 -18.85 -2.78 -13.25
CA TYR A 22 -17.59 -2.08 -13.05
C TYR A 22 -16.98 -1.65 -14.39
N VAL A 23 -16.39 -0.47 -14.40
CA VAL A 23 -15.61 0.04 -15.53
C VAL A 23 -14.12 -0.03 -15.18
N CYS A 24 -13.40 -0.94 -15.82
CA CYS A 24 -11.96 -1.08 -15.64
C CYS A 24 -11.21 -0.20 -16.64
N PHE A 25 -10.45 0.77 -16.12
CA PHE A 25 -9.54 1.55 -16.94
C PHE A 25 -8.24 0.80 -17.21
N GLU A 26 -7.65 1.01 -18.38
CA GLU A 26 -6.31 0.51 -18.64
C GLU A 26 -5.30 1.07 -17.63
N PRO A 27 -4.42 0.24 -17.06
CA PRO A 27 -3.40 0.69 -16.11
C PRO A 27 -2.37 1.63 -16.76
N ARG A 28 -2.09 1.50 -18.04
CA ARG A 28 -1.10 2.28 -18.82
C ARG A 28 0.27 2.30 -18.17
N THR A 29 0.71 1.17 -17.68
CA THR A 29 1.96 1.06 -16.93
C THR A 29 3.18 1.39 -17.80
N ARG A 30 4.03 2.26 -17.30
CA ARG A 30 5.30 2.66 -17.91
C ARG A 30 6.37 2.85 -16.85
N VAL A 31 7.56 2.35 -17.13
CA VAL A 31 8.76 2.65 -16.34
C VAL A 31 9.67 3.52 -17.21
N THR A 32 10.07 4.68 -16.70
CA THR A 32 10.97 5.58 -17.41
C THR A 32 12.42 5.16 -17.24
N GLN A 33 13.33 5.62 -18.10
CA GLN A 33 14.76 5.39 -17.94
C GLN A 33 15.32 5.97 -16.63
N SER A 34 14.70 7.03 -16.11
CA SER A 34 15.05 7.64 -14.83
C SER A 34 14.44 6.94 -13.61
N GLY A 35 13.76 5.81 -13.79
CA GLY A 35 13.23 4.98 -12.72
C GLY A 35 11.83 5.33 -12.22
N TYR A 36 11.15 6.33 -12.80
CA TYR A 36 9.75 6.60 -12.45
C TYR A 36 8.82 5.51 -12.98
N ILE A 37 7.96 5.03 -12.09
CA ILE A 37 6.87 4.10 -12.38
C ILE A 37 5.59 4.91 -12.49
N LYS A 38 4.93 4.84 -13.64
CA LYS A 38 3.64 5.51 -13.87
C LYS A 38 2.61 4.47 -14.26
N SER A 39 1.51 4.44 -13.55
CA SER A 39 0.41 3.49 -13.80
C SER A 39 -0.84 3.96 -13.08
N ARG A 40 -2.01 3.43 -13.45
CA ARG A 40 -3.13 3.34 -12.52
C ARG A 40 -2.88 2.16 -11.60
N PHE A 41 -3.50 2.18 -10.44
CA PHE A 41 -3.51 1.06 -9.48
C PHE A 41 -2.13 0.69 -8.90
N LEU A 42 -1.19 1.67 -8.81
CA LEU A 42 0.00 1.51 -7.97
C LEU A 42 -0.41 1.41 -6.50
N ASP A 43 -1.43 2.13 -6.14
CA ASP A 43 -2.25 2.00 -4.98
C ASP A 43 -3.30 0.89 -5.23
N ASP A 44 -3.13 -0.41 -4.72
CA ASP A 44 -1.94 -0.73 -3.94
C ASP A 44 -1.16 -1.94 -4.53
N LYS A 45 -1.15 -2.09 -5.85
CA LYS A 45 -0.42 -3.19 -6.52
C LYS A 45 1.11 -3.04 -6.43
N LEU A 46 1.61 -1.82 -6.20
CA LEU A 46 3.04 -1.62 -5.99
C LEU A 46 3.50 -2.31 -4.71
N SER A 47 2.75 -2.20 -3.63
CA SER A 47 3.05 -2.85 -2.37
C SER A 47 2.93 -4.37 -2.44
N VAL A 48 1.96 -4.88 -3.21
CA VAL A 48 1.92 -6.33 -3.52
C VAL A 48 3.22 -6.77 -4.19
N GLY A 49 3.73 -6.00 -5.15
CA GLY A 49 5.03 -6.27 -5.78
C GLY A 49 6.19 -6.24 -4.79
N ILE A 50 6.19 -5.29 -3.86
CA ILE A 50 7.22 -5.18 -2.79
C ILE A 50 7.15 -6.40 -1.86
N LEU A 51 5.96 -6.83 -1.44
CA LEU A 51 5.76 -8.01 -0.58
C LEU A 51 6.21 -9.31 -1.28
N LEU A 52 5.95 -9.45 -2.58
CA LEU A 52 6.48 -10.56 -3.37
C LEU A 52 8.01 -10.48 -3.48
N GLY A 53 8.56 -9.27 -3.60
CA GLY A 53 10.00 -9.02 -3.54
C GLY A 53 10.61 -9.45 -2.21
N TYR A 54 9.95 -9.17 -1.10
CA TYR A 54 10.36 -9.62 0.23
C TYR A 54 10.36 -11.16 0.33
N ALA A 55 9.28 -11.82 -0.11
CA ALA A 55 9.22 -13.28 -0.11
C ALA A 55 10.32 -13.91 -1.00
N LYS A 56 10.60 -13.29 -2.17
CA LYS A 56 11.71 -13.73 -3.03
C LYS A 56 13.07 -13.55 -2.34
N TYR A 57 13.29 -12.41 -1.67
CA TYR A 57 14.52 -12.15 -0.92
C TYR A 57 14.75 -13.23 0.14
N LEU A 58 13.76 -13.55 0.97
CA LEU A 58 13.88 -14.60 1.97
C LEU A 58 14.27 -15.96 1.34
N LYS A 59 13.65 -16.28 0.21
CA LYS A 59 13.94 -17.53 -0.52
C LYS A 59 15.35 -17.57 -1.10
N ASP A 60 15.77 -16.50 -1.78
CA ASP A 60 17.06 -16.45 -2.46
C ASP A 60 18.23 -16.44 -1.47
N GLU A 61 18.08 -15.71 -0.35
CA GLU A 61 19.09 -15.63 0.71
C GLU A 61 18.99 -16.78 1.73
N GLN A 62 18.01 -17.68 1.55
CA GLN A 62 17.73 -18.81 2.46
C GLN A 62 17.50 -18.38 3.92
N ILE A 63 16.84 -17.23 4.09
CA ILE A 63 16.52 -16.68 5.41
C ILE A 63 15.20 -17.26 5.91
N THR A 64 15.19 -17.71 7.16
CA THR A 64 13.98 -18.02 7.90
C THR A 64 13.76 -16.93 8.92
N PRO A 65 12.65 -16.17 8.85
CA PRO A 65 12.36 -15.15 9.85
C PRO A 65 12.23 -15.74 11.25
N GLU A 66 12.66 -14.99 12.26
CA GLU A 66 12.55 -15.41 13.67
C GLU A 66 11.08 -15.56 14.14
N ARG A 67 10.18 -14.83 13.49
CA ARG A 67 8.73 -14.85 13.76
C ARG A 67 7.97 -15.43 12.57
N ALA A 68 6.81 -16.02 12.82
CA ALA A 68 5.88 -16.37 11.75
C ALA A 68 5.40 -15.09 11.05
N VAL A 69 5.61 -15.02 9.75
CA VAL A 69 5.21 -13.88 8.91
C VAL A 69 4.10 -14.33 7.98
N TYR A 70 3.00 -13.60 8.00
CA TYR A 70 1.87 -13.80 7.11
C TYR A 70 1.77 -12.60 6.18
N VAL A 71 1.70 -12.85 4.88
CA VAL A 71 1.39 -11.84 3.88
C VAL A 71 -0.08 -12.00 3.53
N HIS A 72 -0.89 -11.01 3.88
CA HIS A 72 -2.33 -11.01 3.62
C HIS A 72 -2.62 -9.95 2.55
N ILE A 73 -2.98 -10.39 1.35
CA ILE A 73 -3.40 -9.52 0.25
C ILE A 73 -4.92 -9.53 0.24
N THR A 74 -5.51 -8.40 0.59
CA THR A 74 -6.95 -8.26 0.76
C THR A 74 -7.65 -7.86 -0.55
N SER A 75 -8.95 -8.07 -0.62
CA SER A 75 -9.77 -7.72 -1.79
C SER A 75 -10.63 -6.47 -1.59
N PHE A 76 -10.79 -6.00 -0.35
CA PHE A 76 -11.73 -4.93 0.00
C PHE A 76 -11.06 -3.76 0.75
N GLU A 77 -9.74 -3.59 0.60
CA GLU A 77 -9.03 -2.48 1.24
C GLU A 77 -9.58 -1.13 0.80
N GLU A 78 -9.74 -0.91 -0.51
CA GLU A 78 -10.18 0.34 -1.17
C GLU A 78 -11.61 0.79 -0.78
N VAL A 79 -12.34 -0.07 -0.08
CA VAL A 79 -13.68 0.22 0.46
C VAL A 79 -13.73 0.04 1.98
N GLY A 80 -12.58 -0.02 2.64
CA GLY A 80 -12.42 0.04 4.10
C GLY A 80 -12.76 -1.25 4.85
N HIS A 81 -12.70 -2.42 4.21
CA HIS A 81 -13.06 -3.71 4.81
C HIS A 81 -11.95 -4.76 4.78
N GLY A 82 -10.88 -4.56 4.01
CA GLY A 82 -9.88 -5.59 3.71
C GLY A 82 -9.29 -6.27 4.93
N GLY A 83 -8.76 -5.50 5.88
CA GLY A 83 -8.13 -6.00 7.09
C GLY A 83 -9.08 -6.46 8.19
N SER A 84 -10.41 -6.40 8.00
CA SER A 84 -11.40 -6.72 9.02
C SER A 84 -11.62 -8.21 9.25
N ALA A 85 -11.07 -9.07 8.40
CA ALA A 85 -11.24 -10.52 8.46
C ALA A 85 -9.92 -11.25 8.16
N SER A 86 -9.91 -12.55 8.41
CA SER A 86 -8.80 -13.44 8.05
C SER A 86 -7.45 -13.13 8.73
N VAL A 87 -7.46 -12.41 9.85
CA VAL A 87 -6.26 -12.25 10.68
C VAL A 87 -5.93 -13.60 11.32
N PRO A 88 -4.75 -14.18 11.08
CA PRO A 88 -4.39 -15.48 11.65
C PRO A 88 -4.36 -15.45 13.18
N ALA A 89 -4.74 -16.55 13.81
CA ALA A 89 -4.70 -16.66 15.27
C ALA A 89 -3.25 -16.50 15.78
N GLY A 90 -3.09 -15.75 16.86
CA GLY A 90 -1.79 -15.49 17.48
C GLY A 90 -0.98 -14.36 16.86
N VAL A 91 -1.48 -13.68 15.83
CA VAL A 91 -0.88 -12.44 15.33
C VAL A 91 -0.98 -11.35 16.40
N THR A 92 0.14 -10.75 16.74
CA THR A 92 0.26 -9.70 17.76
C THR A 92 0.63 -8.33 17.16
N GLU A 93 1.00 -8.31 15.88
CA GLU A 93 1.41 -7.10 15.18
C GLU A 93 1.06 -7.19 13.69
N ALA A 94 0.54 -6.12 13.16
CA ALA A 94 0.22 -6.01 11.74
C ALA A 94 0.78 -4.70 11.15
N ILE A 95 1.38 -4.80 9.98
CA ILE A 95 1.89 -3.67 9.22
C ILE A 95 1.13 -3.62 7.90
N SER A 96 0.39 -2.55 7.66
CA SER A 96 -0.07 -2.25 6.30
C SER A 96 1.13 -1.82 5.47
N VAL A 97 1.32 -2.48 4.34
CA VAL A 97 2.22 -2.03 3.29
C VAL A 97 1.34 -1.48 2.20
N ASP A 98 1.15 -0.19 2.23
CA ASP A 98 0.22 0.56 1.41
C ASP A 98 1.00 1.64 0.64
N MET A 99 0.45 2.77 0.32
CA MET A 99 1.18 3.86 -0.32
C MET A 99 1.42 5.02 0.64
N GLY A 100 2.52 5.74 0.44
CA GLY A 100 2.76 7.03 1.08
C GLY A 100 2.21 8.17 0.23
N CYS A 101 1.47 9.08 0.84
CA CYS A 101 1.00 10.27 0.13
C CYS A 101 2.16 11.18 -0.25
N VAL A 102 2.17 11.63 -1.50
CA VAL A 102 3.09 12.65 -2.01
C VAL A 102 2.29 13.88 -2.42
N GLY A 103 2.65 15.04 -1.88
CA GLY A 103 1.96 16.29 -2.19
C GLY A 103 2.36 17.45 -1.30
N GLU A 104 1.71 18.58 -1.51
CA GLU A 104 1.96 19.79 -0.73
C GLU A 104 1.67 19.56 0.77
N GLY A 105 2.58 20.00 1.62
CA GLY A 105 2.46 19.86 3.07
C GLY A 105 2.92 18.51 3.62
N LEU A 106 3.41 17.59 2.78
CA LEU A 106 3.99 16.31 3.17
C LEU A 106 5.50 16.30 2.89
N THR A 107 6.24 15.46 3.64
CA THR A 107 7.69 15.35 3.50
C THR A 107 8.12 14.18 2.62
N CYS A 108 7.23 13.20 2.41
CA CYS A 108 7.49 12.06 1.53
C CYS A 108 7.51 12.48 0.05
N ASP A 109 8.46 11.93 -0.70
CA ASP A 109 8.47 11.94 -2.15
C ASP A 109 8.45 10.51 -2.71
N GLU A 110 8.43 10.36 -4.03
CA GLU A 110 8.33 9.05 -4.69
C GLU A 110 9.57 8.17 -4.50
N ARG A 111 10.68 8.70 -3.99
CA ARG A 111 11.96 7.98 -3.80
C ARG A 111 12.17 7.49 -2.37
N MET A 112 11.21 7.74 -1.49
CA MET A 112 11.29 7.41 -0.07
C MET A 112 10.29 6.32 0.30
N VAL A 113 10.56 5.64 1.43
CA VAL A 113 9.52 4.96 2.17
C VAL A 113 8.82 5.99 3.06
N SER A 114 7.51 6.03 2.99
CA SER A 114 6.68 6.73 3.96
C SER A 114 6.44 5.85 5.18
N ILE A 115 6.57 6.42 6.36
CA ILE A 115 6.19 5.82 7.64
C ILE A 115 5.09 6.72 8.21
N CYS A 116 3.86 6.22 8.29
CA CYS A 116 2.75 7.01 8.79
C CYS A 116 2.73 7.00 10.31
N ALA A 117 2.77 8.19 10.93
CA ALA A 117 2.66 8.32 12.37
C ALA A 117 1.20 8.35 12.85
N LYS A 118 0.29 8.86 12.01
CA LYS A 118 -1.13 9.01 12.29
C LYS A 118 -1.91 9.19 10.99
N ASP A 119 -3.08 8.58 10.90
CA ASP A 119 -4.05 8.84 9.83
C ASP A 119 -5.43 9.27 10.38
N SER A 120 -6.50 9.12 9.59
CA SER A 120 -7.87 9.48 9.99
C SER A 120 -8.41 8.63 11.13
N GLY A 121 -7.96 7.38 11.26
CA GLY A 121 -8.39 6.44 12.30
C GLY A 121 -7.73 6.69 13.64
N GLY A 122 -6.57 7.33 13.64
CA GLY A 122 -5.85 7.65 14.87
C GLY A 122 -4.33 7.50 14.75
N PRO A 123 -3.60 7.59 15.87
CA PRO A 123 -2.17 7.37 15.89
C PRO A 123 -1.85 5.87 15.71
N TYR A 124 -0.84 5.57 14.92
CA TYR A 124 -0.26 4.24 14.86
C TYR A 124 0.52 3.91 16.14
N HIS A 125 0.73 2.61 16.41
CA HIS A 125 1.40 2.18 17.63
C HIS A 125 2.81 2.76 17.73
N TYR A 126 3.10 3.47 18.79
CA TYR A 126 4.34 4.25 18.96
C TYR A 126 5.61 3.40 18.76
N ASP A 127 5.69 2.23 19.41
CA ASP A 127 6.89 1.39 19.31
C ASP A 127 7.06 0.81 17.91
N VAL A 128 5.95 0.52 17.19
CA VAL A 128 6.00 0.06 15.80
C VAL A 128 6.54 1.16 14.90
N VAL A 129 6.03 2.39 15.01
CA VAL A 129 6.53 3.54 14.25
C VAL A 129 8.02 3.76 14.52
N ARG A 130 8.44 3.73 15.78
CA ARG A 130 9.84 3.87 16.17
C ARG A 130 10.72 2.74 15.63
N GLY A 131 10.21 1.51 15.65
CA GLY A 131 10.91 0.34 15.10
C GLY A 131 11.08 0.43 13.58
N LEU A 132 10.07 0.90 12.87
CA LEU A 132 10.11 1.11 11.42
C LEU A 132 11.12 2.20 11.05
N ILE A 133 11.17 3.32 11.81
CA ILE A 133 12.17 4.37 11.62
C ILE A 133 13.58 3.79 11.83
N ALA A 134 13.82 3.08 12.93
CA ALA A 134 15.11 2.48 13.22
C ALA A 134 15.53 1.45 12.15
N ALA A 135 14.57 0.70 11.60
CA ALA A 135 14.81 -0.22 10.50
C ALA A 135 15.22 0.51 9.22
N ALA A 136 14.53 1.59 8.86
CA ALA A 136 14.89 2.40 7.71
C ALA A 136 16.30 2.98 7.85
N GLU A 137 16.63 3.54 9.00
CA GLU A 137 17.97 4.07 9.32
C GLU A 137 19.05 2.99 9.22
N LYS A 138 18.83 1.83 9.86
CA LYS A 138 19.76 0.68 9.83
C LYS A 138 20.04 0.21 8.42
N MET A 139 19.03 0.20 7.56
CA MET A 139 19.12 -0.27 6.17
C MET A 139 19.56 0.82 5.19
N GLY A 140 19.79 2.05 5.65
CA GLY A 140 20.11 3.18 4.79
C GLY A 140 19.00 3.47 3.76
N ALA A 141 17.75 3.25 4.13
CA ALA A 141 16.61 3.56 3.30
C ALA A 141 16.19 5.03 3.51
N PRO A 142 16.06 5.84 2.45
CA PRO A 142 15.49 7.17 2.58
C PRO A 142 14.04 7.06 3.04
N TYR A 143 13.65 7.81 4.07
CA TYR A 143 12.32 7.75 4.64
C TYR A 143 11.78 9.13 5.00
N ALA A 144 10.45 9.22 5.09
CA ALA A 144 9.73 10.34 5.65
C ALA A 144 8.74 9.83 6.72
N VAL A 145 8.47 10.67 7.72
CA VAL A 145 7.43 10.42 8.72
C VAL A 145 6.39 11.50 8.61
N ASP A 146 5.18 11.12 8.21
CA ASP A 146 4.09 12.06 7.93
C ASP A 146 2.80 11.70 8.69
N VAL A 147 1.86 12.64 8.70
CA VAL A 147 0.51 12.51 9.22
C VAL A 147 -0.48 12.72 8.09
N TYR A 148 -1.40 11.80 7.91
CA TYR A 148 -2.39 11.81 6.83
C TYR A 148 -3.80 12.07 7.37
N PRO A 149 -4.36 13.29 7.24
CA PRO A 149 -5.65 13.62 7.82
C PRO A 149 -6.86 13.00 7.09
N ARG A 150 -6.65 12.48 5.87
CA ARG A 150 -7.68 11.85 5.03
C ARG A 150 -7.13 10.59 4.39
N TYR A 151 -6.93 9.58 5.22
CA TYR A 151 -6.32 8.32 4.82
C TYR A 151 -6.76 7.23 5.80
N GLY A 152 -6.86 6.01 5.34
CA GLY A 152 -7.06 4.82 6.17
C GLY A 152 -6.30 3.67 5.55
N SER A 153 -6.14 2.59 6.27
CA SER A 153 -5.46 1.38 5.80
C SER A 153 -6.09 0.11 6.37
N ASP A 154 -5.67 -1.03 5.88
CA ASP A 154 -6.19 -2.33 6.34
C ASP A 154 -6.03 -2.56 7.84
N VAL A 155 -4.95 -2.11 8.47
CA VAL A 155 -4.77 -2.28 9.93
C VAL A 155 -5.76 -1.46 10.75
N GLU A 156 -6.23 -0.34 10.23
CA GLU A 156 -7.35 0.42 10.80
C GLU A 156 -8.66 -0.39 10.79
N ALA A 157 -8.94 -1.07 9.66
CA ALA A 157 -10.09 -1.97 9.56
C ALA A 157 -9.95 -3.14 10.53
N THR A 158 -8.72 -3.67 10.71
CA THR A 158 -8.41 -4.72 11.68
C THR A 158 -8.75 -4.30 13.11
N LEU A 159 -8.31 -3.10 13.54
CA LEU A 159 -8.61 -2.59 14.88
C LEU A 159 -10.11 -2.36 15.07
N ARG A 160 -10.79 -1.78 14.07
CA ARG A 160 -12.26 -1.59 14.13
C ARG A 160 -13.03 -2.90 14.21
N ALA A 161 -12.48 -3.99 13.67
CA ALA A 161 -13.06 -5.33 13.78
C ALA A 161 -12.86 -5.99 15.17
N GLY A 162 -12.13 -5.33 16.08
CA GLY A 162 -11.97 -5.77 17.47
C GLY A 162 -10.67 -6.55 17.74
N TYR A 163 -9.72 -6.56 16.81
CA TYR A 163 -8.41 -7.15 17.07
C TYR A 163 -7.54 -6.16 17.85
N ASP A 164 -7.06 -6.58 19.03
CA ASP A 164 -6.15 -5.80 19.88
C ASP A 164 -4.70 -6.16 19.51
N ILE A 165 -4.18 -5.55 18.46
CA ILE A 165 -2.83 -5.80 17.94
C ILE A 165 -2.06 -4.49 17.75
N ARG A 166 -0.74 -4.56 17.88
CA ARG A 166 0.13 -3.44 17.52
C ARG A 166 0.11 -3.24 16.01
N HIS A 167 0.10 -2.01 15.57
CA HIS A 167 -0.08 -1.73 14.15
C HIS A 167 0.81 -0.60 13.64
N GLY A 168 1.15 -0.67 12.37
CA GLY A 168 1.94 0.31 11.64
C GLY A 168 1.51 0.41 10.19
N LEU A 169 2.01 1.44 9.52
CA LEU A 169 1.79 1.67 8.10
C LEU A 169 3.07 2.21 7.47
N ILE A 170 3.51 1.54 6.42
CA ILE A 170 4.58 2.01 5.54
C ILE A 170 4.19 1.85 4.08
N GLY A 171 4.86 2.57 3.20
CA GLY A 171 4.69 2.37 1.76
C GLY A 171 5.60 3.23 0.92
N SER A 172 5.70 2.91 -0.35
CA SER A 172 6.40 3.74 -1.31
C SER A 172 5.63 5.04 -1.54
N GLY A 173 6.33 6.17 -1.68
CA GLY A 173 5.66 7.42 -2.05
C GLY A 173 4.95 7.29 -3.40
N VAL A 174 3.66 7.62 -3.43
CA VAL A 174 2.83 7.62 -4.64
C VAL A 174 2.15 8.98 -4.79
N TYR A 175 2.37 9.63 -5.93
CA TYR A 175 1.68 10.85 -6.30
C TYR A 175 0.41 10.54 -7.08
N ALA A 176 -0.65 11.31 -6.86
CA ALA A 176 -1.95 11.23 -7.53
C ALA A 176 -2.66 9.86 -7.34
N SER A 177 -2.61 9.29 -6.11
CA SER A 177 -3.38 8.10 -5.72
C SER A 177 -4.83 8.19 -6.19
N HIS A 178 -5.39 7.06 -6.60
CA HIS A 178 -6.70 6.90 -7.26
C HIS A 178 -6.82 7.57 -8.64
N GLY A 179 -5.72 8.09 -9.18
CA GLY A 179 -5.65 8.69 -10.51
C GLY A 179 -4.75 7.93 -11.49
N TYR A 180 -3.99 8.67 -12.31
CA TYR A 180 -2.85 8.14 -13.04
C TYR A 180 -1.58 8.42 -12.24
N GLU A 181 -1.18 7.44 -11.50
CA GLU A 181 -0.25 7.54 -10.40
C GLU A 181 1.22 7.56 -10.85
N ARG A 182 2.06 8.03 -9.96
CA ARG A 182 3.50 8.06 -10.13
C ARG A 182 4.21 7.67 -8.84
N SER A 183 5.16 6.76 -8.95
CA SER A 183 6.12 6.38 -7.92
C SER A 183 7.51 6.24 -8.54
N HIS A 184 8.47 5.74 -7.78
CA HIS A 184 9.84 5.53 -8.23
C HIS A 184 10.40 4.19 -7.72
N VAL A 185 11.26 3.54 -8.50
CA VAL A 185 11.91 2.28 -8.10
C VAL A 185 12.71 2.42 -6.80
N GLU A 186 13.27 3.59 -6.51
CA GLU A 186 14.00 3.86 -5.26
C GLU A 186 13.07 3.82 -4.05
N GLY A 187 11.85 4.37 -4.14
CA GLY A 187 10.85 4.30 -3.07
C GLY A 187 10.39 2.88 -2.81
N ALA A 188 10.16 2.09 -3.87
CA ALA A 188 9.84 0.67 -3.72
C ALA A 188 10.98 -0.10 -3.04
N LEU A 189 12.23 0.16 -3.42
CA LEU A 189 13.41 -0.44 -2.78
C LEU A 189 13.59 0.05 -1.34
N ALA A 190 13.31 1.31 -1.04
CA ALA A 190 13.37 1.85 0.32
C ALA A 190 12.35 1.16 1.23
N THR A 191 11.12 0.94 0.73
CA THR A 191 10.07 0.21 1.43
C THR A 191 10.47 -1.25 1.68
N LEU A 192 11.00 -1.94 0.66
CA LEU A 192 11.49 -3.31 0.80
C LEU A 192 12.61 -3.41 1.83
N LYS A 193 13.60 -2.52 1.78
CA LYS A 193 14.70 -2.47 2.76
C LYS A 193 14.18 -2.26 4.18
N THR A 194 13.22 -1.36 4.36
CA THR A 194 12.60 -1.12 5.67
C THR A 194 11.89 -2.36 6.19
N LEU A 195 11.15 -3.08 5.35
CA LEU A 195 10.53 -4.36 5.71
C LEU A 195 11.59 -5.39 6.14
N ILE A 196 12.64 -5.58 5.34
CA ILE A 196 13.75 -6.48 5.67
C ILE A 196 14.39 -6.10 7.01
N GLY A 197 14.64 -4.82 7.24
CA GLY A 197 15.23 -4.35 8.48
C GLY A 197 14.36 -4.50 9.72
N TYR A 198 13.04 -4.49 9.53
CA TYR A 198 12.04 -4.55 10.60
C TYR A 198 11.61 -6.00 10.94
N VAL A 199 11.37 -6.80 9.93
CA VAL A 199 10.84 -8.15 10.09
C VAL A 199 11.97 -9.19 10.25
N GLY A 200 13.09 -8.96 9.60
CA GLY A 200 14.26 -9.85 9.59
C GLY A 200 14.36 -10.62 8.30
#